data_a95e0cb99a9cb1f184a31b934d7b7899
#
_entry.id   a95e0cb99a9cb1f184a31b934d7b7899
#
_cell.length_a   1.000
_cell.length_b   1.000
_cell.length_c   1.000
_cell.angle_alpha   90.00
_cell.angle_beta   90.00
_cell.angle_gamma   90.00
#
_symmetry.space_group_name_H-M   'P 1'
#
loop_
_entity.id
_entity.type
_entity.pdbx_description
1 polymer ?
#
loop_
_entity_poly.entity_id
_entity_poly.type
_entity_poly.pdbx_seq_one_letter_code
_entity_poly.pdbx_strand_id
1 'polypeptide(L)'
;MLFRSSKISSEFNAFNNPEHEINFYSKENWQTAEIPSMNGHGNARSIAKIYDIFVNDLILEKNILLSKSSIKKCLAESINRIDESLMLPIRWSQVGLILRGGWLFGKNKESFGHNGWGGSLGFADPTLGIGIAYTTNKINSTMSSDIRVINLLKEFYKLY
;
A
#
# COMPACT_ATOMS: atom_id res chain seq x y z
N MET A 1 -11.70 9.38 -12.94
CA MET A 1 -13.16 9.39 -12.69
C MET A 1 -13.31 9.51 -11.18
N LEU A 2 -13.48 10.73 -10.69
CA LEU A 2 -13.71 10.99 -9.26
C LEU A 2 -15.07 10.38 -8.91
N PHE A 3 -15.14 9.69 -7.78
CA PHE A 3 -16.38 9.12 -7.25
C PHE A 3 -17.45 10.22 -7.17
N ARG A 4 -18.39 10.22 -8.11
CA ARG A 4 -19.64 10.97 -7.99
C ARG A 4 -20.65 10.11 -7.25
N SER A 5 -20.31 9.72 -6.01
CA SER A 5 -21.34 9.25 -5.10
C SER A 5 -22.12 10.46 -4.58
N SER A 6 -23.36 10.27 -4.16
CA SER A 6 -24.13 11.33 -3.53
C SER A 6 -23.34 11.89 -2.34
N LYS A 7 -23.35 13.21 -2.11
CA LYS A 7 -22.63 13.87 -1.00
C LYS A 7 -22.95 13.34 0.41
N ILE A 8 -23.72 12.27 0.52
CA ILE A 8 -24.21 11.68 1.77
C ILE A 8 -23.74 10.20 1.89
N SER A 9 -23.01 9.66 0.91
CA SER A 9 -22.57 8.26 0.98
C SER A 9 -21.35 8.07 1.88
N SER A 10 -21.23 6.89 2.47
CA SER A 10 -20.07 6.51 3.29
C SER A 10 -18.76 6.62 2.52
N GLU A 11 -18.77 6.29 1.24
CA GLU A 11 -17.60 6.39 0.35
C GLU A 11 -17.18 7.85 0.15
N PHE A 12 -18.15 8.75 -0.09
CA PHE A 12 -17.86 10.17 -0.21
C PHE A 12 -17.22 10.70 1.06
N ASN A 13 -17.79 10.38 2.22
CA ASN A 13 -17.27 10.82 3.52
C ASN A 13 -15.88 10.23 3.81
N ALA A 14 -15.63 8.97 3.46
CA ALA A 14 -14.33 8.33 3.66
C ALA A 14 -13.19 9.06 2.93
N PHE A 15 -13.49 9.68 1.78
CA PHE A 15 -12.49 10.36 0.96
C PHE A 15 -12.51 11.89 1.04
N ASN A 16 -13.53 12.48 1.64
CA ASN A 16 -13.71 13.94 1.65
C ASN A 16 -13.94 14.53 3.06
N ASN A 17 -13.75 13.75 4.12
CA ASN A 17 -13.88 14.25 5.47
C ASN A 17 -12.60 13.99 6.28
N PRO A 18 -11.85 15.05 6.67
CA PRO A 18 -12.11 16.47 6.34
C PRO A 18 -11.89 16.79 4.85
N GLU A 19 -12.56 17.82 4.35
CA GLU A 19 -12.34 18.32 3.00
C GLU A 19 -10.90 18.81 2.84
N HIS A 20 -10.24 18.40 1.74
CA HIS A 20 -8.83 18.70 1.52
C HIS A 20 -8.66 19.84 0.54
N GLU A 21 -7.88 20.84 0.91
CA GLU A 21 -7.38 21.84 -0.01
C GLU A 21 -6.31 21.26 -0.93
N ILE A 22 -6.12 21.90 -2.09
CA ILE A 22 -5.01 21.58 -2.99
C ILE A 22 -3.69 21.76 -2.22
N ASN A 23 -2.78 20.76 -2.32
CA ASN A 23 -1.48 20.75 -1.65
C ASN A 23 -1.53 20.67 -0.10
N PHE A 24 -2.60 20.17 0.48
CA PHE A 24 -2.72 19.97 1.93
C PHE A 24 -1.55 19.15 2.52
N TYR A 25 -1.03 18.18 1.78
CA TYR A 25 0.08 17.30 2.18
C TYR A 25 1.42 18.02 2.42
N SER A 26 1.60 19.24 1.91
CA SER A 26 2.80 20.07 2.14
C SER A 26 2.67 21.03 3.33
N LYS A 27 1.49 21.10 3.96
CA LYS A 27 1.26 21.97 5.12
C LYS A 27 1.77 21.33 6.40
N GLU A 28 2.42 22.13 7.26
CA GLU A 28 3.00 21.67 8.51
C GLU A 28 1.97 21.02 9.43
N ASN A 29 0.78 21.61 9.57
CA ASN A 29 -0.29 21.04 10.37
C ASN A 29 -0.76 19.67 9.89
N TRP A 30 -0.70 19.40 8.59
CA TRP A 30 -0.96 18.06 8.06
C TRP A 30 0.17 17.09 8.38
N GLN A 31 1.43 17.53 8.20
CA GLN A 31 2.60 16.69 8.42
C GLN A 31 2.78 16.29 9.89
N THR A 32 2.32 17.13 10.80
CA THR A 32 2.39 16.91 12.26
C THR A 32 1.13 16.27 12.84
N ALA A 33 0.04 16.17 12.09
CA ALA A 33 -1.20 15.56 12.55
C ALA A 33 -1.06 14.03 12.68
N GLU A 34 -1.77 13.45 13.63
CA GLU A 34 -1.86 12.00 13.82
C GLU A 34 -3.06 11.43 13.05
N ILE A 35 -2.86 11.16 11.76
CA ILE A 35 -3.89 10.56 10.88
C ILE A 35 -3.36 9.24 10.32
N PRO A 36 -3.45 8.13 11.06
CA PRO A 36 -2.80 6.87 10.70
C PRO A 36 -3.17 6.32 9.31
N SER A 37 -4.35 6.68 8.81
CA SER A 37 -4.83 6.21 7.50
C SER A 37 -4.28 6.99 6.30
N MET A 38 -3.69 8.18 6.50
CA MET A 38 -3.40 9.06 5.36
C MET A 38 -2.03 9.75 5.38
N ASN A 39 -1.50 10.12 6.54
CA ASN A 39 -0.35 11.01 6.59
C ASN A 39 0.98 10.35 7.00
N GLY A 40 1.16 9.08 6.68
CA GLY A 40 2.47 8.46 6.80
C GLY A 40 3.48 9.09 5.84
N HIS A 41 4.62 9.54 6.35
CA HIS A 41 5.69 10.14 5.57
C HIS A 41 6.90 9.21 5.50
N GLY A 42 7.42 9.00 4.31
CA GLY A 42 8.57 8.13 4.09
C GLY A 42 9.10 8.26 2.66
N ASN A 43 10.15 7.54 2.38
CA ASN A 43 10.71 7.42 1.04
C ASN A 43 10.67 5.96 0.58
N ALA A 44 10.85 5.73 -0.72
CA ALA A 44 10.78 4.40 -1.31
C ALA A 44 11.72 3.39 -0.63
N ARG A 45 12.94 3.80 -0.27
CA ARG A 45 13.90 2.92 0.40
C ARG A 45 13.41 2.44 1.77
N SER A 46 12.86 3.35 2.57
CA SER A 46 12.34 3.02 3.90
C SER A 46 11.12 2.11 3.82
N ILE A 47 10.21 2.38 2.88
CA ILE A 47 9.02 1.56 2.65
C ILE A 47 9.43 0.16 2.16
N ALA A 48 10.36 0.05 1.20
CA ALA A 48 10.86 -1.23 0.73
C ALA A 48 11.49 -2.05 1.87
N LYS A 49 12.27 -1.43 2.76
CA LYS A 49 12.83 -2.08 3.94
C LYS A 49 11.77 -2.61 4.90
N ILE A 50 10.66 -1.88 5.09
CA ILE A 50 9.55 -2.34 5.92
C ILE A 50 8.92 -3.60 5.31
N TYR A 51 8.70 -3.62 4.00
CA TYR A 51 8.16 -4.82 3.33
C TYR A 51 9.16 -5.98 3.30
N ASP A 52 10.44 -5.68 3.23
CA ASP A 52 11.51 -6.68 3.28
C ASP A 52 11.53 -7.47 4.60
N ILE A 53 11.12 -6.84 5.71
CA ILE A 53 10.98 -7.51 7.03
C ILE A 53 10.03 -8.70 6.98
N PHE A 54 9.01 -8.66 6.13
CA PHE A 54 8.01 -9.72 6.03
C PHE A 54 8.50 -10.96 5.27
N VAL A 55 9.54 -10.82 4.46
CA VAL A 55 10.04 -11.89 3.56
C VAL A 55 11.45 -12.34 3.89
N ASN A 56 12.21 -11.51 4.60
CA ASN A 56 13.55 -11.80 5.06
C ASN A 56 13.63 -11.67 6.59
N ASP A 57 14.43 -12.49 7.23
CA ASP A 57 14.72 -12.34 8.66
C ASP A 57 15.55 -11.05 8.87
N LEU A 58 14.87 -9.91 8.99
CA LEU A 58 15.55 -8.63 9.15
C LEU A 58 16.08 -8.51 10.58
N ILE A 59 17.37 -8.69 10.69
CA ILE A 59 18.13 -8.38 11.89
C ILE A 59 18.53 -6.91 11.79
N LEU A 60 17.76 -6.02 12.41
CA LEU A 60 18.17 -4.65 12.59
C LEU A 60 19.01 -4.57 13.87
N GLU A 61 20.30 -4.21 13.78
CA GLU A 61 21.20 -4.07 14.92
C GLU A 61 21.25 -5.31 15.86
N LYS A 62 21.23 -6.52 15.28
CA LYS A 62 21.19 -7.82 15.97
C LYS A 62 19.85 -8.19 16.62
N ASN A 63 18.80 -7.43 16.42
CA ASN A 63 17.46 -7.75 16.94
C ASN A 63 16.54 -8.21 15.82
N ILE A 64 15.83 -9.29 16.01
CA ILE A 64 14.75 -9.72 15.13
C ILE A 64 13.54 -8.81 15.42
N LEU A 65 13.15 -8.00 14.43
CA LEU A 65 12.02 -7.07 14.58
C LEU A 65 10.67 -7.78 14.68
N LEU A 66 10.48 -8.84 13.90
CA LEU A 66 9.25 -9.64 13.91
C LEU A 66 9.59 -11.13 13.87
N SER A 67 8.97 -11.90 14.74
CA SER A 67 9.08 -13.35 14.67
C SER A 67 8.29 -13.92 13.47
N LYS A 68 8.70 -15.08 12.96
CA LYS A 68 7.96 -15.79 11.89
C LYS A 68 6.49 -16.05 12.26
N SER A 69 6.22 -16.34 13.53
CA SER A 69 4.84 -16.50 14.02
C SER A 69 4.04 -15.20 14.00
N SER A 70 4.66 -14.06 14.33
CA SER A 70 4.03 -12.74 14.22
C SER A 70 3.74 -12.39 12.77
N ILE A 71 4.70 -12.59 11.85
CA ILE A 71 4.51 -12.39 10.42
C ILE A 71 3.33 -13.20 9.90
N LYS A 72 3.28 -14.51 10.24
CA LYS A 72 2.18 -15.38 9.86
C LYS A 72 0.82 -14.87 10.37
N LYS A 73 0.75 -14.35 11.58
CA LYS A 73 -0.47 -13.75 12.14
C LYS A 73 -0.83 -12.45 11.38
N CYS A 74 0.13 -11.57 11.13
CA CYS A 74 -0.10 -10.33 10.39
C CYS A 74 -0.66 -10.60 8.98
N LEU A 75 -0.14 -11.61 8.29
CA LEU A 75 -0.54 -11.97 6.92
C LEU A 75 -1.74 -12.92 6.85
N ALA A 76 -2.28 -13.38 7.98
CA ALA A 76 -3.50 -14.18 7.96
C ALA A 76 -4.64 -13.37 7.33
N GLU A 77 -5.42 -14.01 6.44
CA GLU A 77 -6.60 -13.40 5.83
C GLU A 77 -7.63 -13.07 6.92
N SER A 78 -8.12 -11.84 6.93
CA SER A 78 -9.17 -11.37 7.83
C SER A 78 -10.49 -11.17 7.10
N ILE A 79 -10.43 -10.64 5.88
CA ILE A 79 -11.60 -10.30 5.07
C ILE A 79 -11.33 -10.71 3.62
N ASN A 80 -12.33 -11.33 3.00
CA ASN A 80 -12.31 -11.69 1.57
C ASN A 80 -13.70 -11.44 0.99
N ARG A 81 -13.94 -10.20 0.60
CA ARG A 81 -15.23 -9.75 0.06
C ARG A 81 -15.06 -8.48 -0.77
N ILE A 82 -16.16 -8.00 -1.32
CA ILE A 82 -16.20 -6.65 -1.91
C ILE A 82 -16.02 -5.64 -0.77
N ASP A 83 -14.99 -4.81 -0.88
CA ASP A 83 -14.78 -3.67 0.02
C ASP A 83 -15.84 -2.61 -0.26
N GLU A 84 -16.58 -2.22 0.76
CA GLU A 84 -17.73 -1.32 0.62
C GLU A 84 -17.33 0.13 0.33
N SER A 85 -16.07 0.51 0.62
CA SER A 85 -15.55 1.86 0.33
C SER A 85 -14.90 1.93 -1.05
N LEU A 86 -14.19 0.87 -1.47
CA LEU A 86 -13.49 0.82 -2.74
C LEU A 86 -14.31 0.18 -3.87
N MET A 87 -15.42 -0.49 -3.52
CA MET A 87 -16.30 -1.22 -4.44
C MET A 87 -15.56 -2.27 -5.29
N LEU A 88 -14.51 -2.87 -4.73
CA LEU A 88 -13.65 -3.86 -5.37
C LEU A 88 -13.54 -5.12 -4.52
N PRO A 89 -13.41 -6.31 -5.14
CA PRO A 89 -13.11 -7.54 -4.41
C PRO A 89 -11.69 -7.47 -3.86
N ILE A 90 -11.55 -7.43 -2.54
CA ILE A 90 -10.27 -7.32 -1.85
C ILE A 90 -10.15 -8.40 -0.79
N ARG A 91 -8.95 -8.95 -0.67
CA ARG A 91 -8.53 -9.84 0.41
C ARG A 91 -7.63 -9.04 1.34
N TRP A 92 -8.11 -8.77 2.53
CA TRP A 92 -7.36 -8.05 3.55
C TRP A 92 -6.67 -9.00 4.52
N SER A 93 -5.44 -8.72 4.89
CA SER A 93 -4.76 -9.35 6.01
C SER A 93 -5.21 -8.76 7.35
N GLN A 94 -4.79 -9.37 8.46
CA GLN A 94 -5.07 -8.88 9.83
C GLN A 94 -4.53 -7.47 10.10
N VAL A 95 -3.54 -7.03 9.35
CA VAL A 95 -2.92 -5.69 9.50
C VAL A 95 -3.24 -4.75 8.33
N GLY A 96 -4.28 -5.04 7.55
CA GLY A 96 -4.72 -4.18 6.47
C GLY A 96 -3.85 -4.20 5.20
N LEU A 97 -3.02 -5.22 5.01
CA LEU A 97 -2.33 -5.42 3.73
C LEU A 97 -3.24 -6.16 2.75
N ILE A 98 -3.15 -5.80 1.48
CA ILE A 98 -3.88 -6.48 0.40
C ILE A 98 -3.13 -7.76 0.03
N LEU A 99 -3.81 -8.90 0.17
CA LEU A 99 -3.29 -10.23 -0.17
C LEU A 99 -3.64 -10.56 -1.63
N ARG A 100 -2.99 -9.88 -2.57
CA ARG A 100 -3.30 -10.05 -3.99
C ARG A 100 -2.11 -9.73 -4.88
N GLY A 101 -1.27 -10.72 -5.08
CA GLY A 101 -0.25 -10.68 -6.13
C GLY A 101 -0.83 -10.96 -7.53
N GLY A 102 0.05 -11.07 -8.50
CA GLY A 102 -0.29 -11.48 -9.87
C GLY A 102 -0.59 -10.35 -10.84
N TRP A 103 -0.91 -9.14 -10.40
CA TRP A 103 -1.03 -7.95 -11.27
C TRP A 103 -0.85 -6.63 -10.52
N LEU A 104 -1.33 -6.53 -9.27
CA LEU A 104 -1.24 -5.30 -8.49
C LEU A 104 0.16 -5.16 -7.87
N PHE A 105 0.71 -6.25 -7.37
CA PHE A 105 2.00 -6.34 -6.70
C PHE A 105 2.93 -7.33 -7.40
N GLY A 106 3.22 -7.08 -8.68
CA GLY A 106 4.09 -7.95 -9.48
C GLY A 106 3.41 -9.20 -10.02
N LYS A 107 4.19 -10.17 -10.52
CA LYS A 107 3.66 -11.37 -11.19
C LYS A 107 3.32 -12.53 -10.24
N ASN A 108 3.92 -12.56 -9.05
CA ASN A 108 3.78 -13.69 -8.14
C ASN A 108 2.51 -13.58 -7.29
N LYS A 109 1.74 -14.66 -7.22
CA LYS A 109 0.42 -14.69 -6.54
C LYS A 109 0.51 -14.47 -5.04
N GLU A 110 1.65 -14.84 -4.44
CA GLU A 110 1.90 -14.74 -2.99
C GLU A 110 2.30 -13.33 -2.55
N SER A 111 2.51 -12.40 -3.51
CA SER A 111 2.84 -11.02 -3.19
C SER A 111 1.69 -10.32 -2.46
N PHE A 112 2.05 -9.46 -1.54
CA PHE A 112 1.10 -8.69 -0.73
C PHE A 112 1.66 -7.29 -0.45
N GLY A 113 0.77 -6.34 -0.25
CA GLY A 113 1.19 -4.96 -0.03
C GLY A 113 0.05 -4.00 0.09
N HIS A 114 0.33 -2.73 -0.15
CA HIS A 114 -0.67 -1.69 -0.22
C HIS A 114 -0.27 -0.64 -1.26
N ASN A 115 -1.24 -0.11 -1.95
CA ASN A 115 -1.07 1.03 -2.86
C ASN A 115 -1.70 2.28 -2.25
N GLY A 116 -1.10 3.43 -2.51
CA GLY A 116 -1.61 4.71 -2.07
C GLY A 116 -2.36 5.46 -3.16
N TRP A 117 -3.23 6.36 -2.74
CA TRP A 117 -3.85 7.33 -3.64
C TRP A 117 -2.76 8.16 -4.32
N GLY A 118 -2.87 8.32 -5.64
CA GLY A 118 -1.88 9.06 -6.43
C GLY A 118 -0.76 8.22 -7.03
N GLY A 119 -0.72 6.91 -6.74
CA GLY A 119 0.11 5.94 -7.45
C GLY A 119 1.35 5.43 -6.74
N SER A 120 1.60 5.84 -5.49
CA SER A 120 2.64 5.22 -4.69
C SER A 120 2.23 3.82 -4.26
N LEU A 121 3.18 2.90 -4.11
CA LEU A 121 2.93 1.56 -3.60
C LEU A 121 4.13 1.00 -2.84
N GLY A 122 3.84 0.05 -1.97
CA GLY A 122 4.82 -0.81 -1.34
C GLY A 122 4.29 -2.24 -1.26
N PHE A 123 5.14 -3.23 -1.48
CA PHE A 123 4.77 -4.62 -1.39
C PHE A 123 5.96 -5.53 -1.14
N ALA A 124 5.69 -6.73 -0.68
CA ALA A 124 6.65 -7.81 -0.58
C ALA A 124 6.32 -8.91 -1.60
N ASP A 125 7.35 -9.50 -2.17
CA ASP A 125 7.27 -10.68 -3.01
C ASP A 125 8.01 -11.83 -2.31
N PRO A 126 7.29 -12.73 -1.63
CA PRO A 126 7.90 -13.86 -0.91
C PRO A 126 8.60 -14.85 -1.83
N THR A 127 8.16 -14.97 -3.10
CA THR A 127 8.77 -15.89 -4.07
C THR A 127 10.17 -15.44 -4.45
N LEU A 128 10.39 -14.14 -4.55
CA LEU A 128 11.71 -13.55 -4.83
C LEU A 128 12.47 -13.19 -3.55
N GLY A 129 11.82 -13.16 -2.38
CA GLY A 129 12.43 -12.75 -1.12
C GLY A 129 12.78 -11.27 -1.09
N ILE A 130 11.95 -10.40 -1.65
CA ILE A 130 12.24 -8.96 -1.77
C ILE A 130 11.09 -8.08 -1.31
N GLY A 131 11.44 -6.91 -0.74
CA GLY A 131 10.54 -5.80 -0.53
C GLY A 131 10.72 -4.74 -1.62
N ILE A 132 9.64 -4.27 -2.20
CA ILE A 132 9.62 -3.28 -3.28
C ILE A 132 8.78 -2.09 -2.86
N ALA A 133 9.22 -0.88 -3.22
CA ALA A 133 8.41 0.31 -3.08
C ALA A 133 8.65 1.31 -4.21
N TYR A 134 7.60 2.01 -4.55
CA TYR A 134 7.60 3.13 -5.47
C TYR A 134 6.89 4.31 -4.83
N THR A 135 7.55 5.46 -4.79
CA THR A 135 6.94 6.73 -4.36
C THR A 135 6.99 7.73 -5.50
N THR A 136 5.93 8.50 -5.66
CA THR A 136 5.83 9.49 -6.72
C THR A 136 5.85 10.91 -6.16
N ASN A 137 6.52 11.82 -6.84
CA ASN A 137 6.45 13.26 -6.58
C ASN A 137 5.38 13.97 -7.43
N LYS A 138 4.75 13.25 -8.35
CA LYS A 138 3.63 13.74 -9.17
C LYS A 138 2.44 12.82 -8.98
N ILE A 139 1.53 13.23 -8.11
CA ILE A 139 0.29 12.51 -7.81
C ILE A 139 -0.55 12.36 -9.08
N ASN A 140 -1.06 11.15 -9.32
CA ASN A 140 -2.01 10.86 -10.37
C ASN A 140 -3.44 10.83 -9.79
N SER A 141 -4.44 11.00 -10.61
CA SER A 141 -5.86 10.93 -10.21
C SER A 141 -6.39 9.50 -10.07
N THR A 142 -5.53 8.49 -10.16
CA THR A 142 -5.94 7.08 -10.01
C THR A 142 -5.93 6.65 -8.55
N MET A 143 -6.95 5.92 -8.15
CA MET A 143 -7.05 5.32 -6.81
C MET A 143 -6.35 3.97 -6.70
N SER A 144 -5.94 3.40 -7.82
CA SER A 144 -5.26 2.12 -7.89
C SER A 144 -3.84 2.31 -8.42
N SER A 145 -3.34 1.36 -9.15
CA SER A 145 -1.97 1.39 -9.65
C SER A 145 -1.76 2.45 -10.73
N ASP A 146 -0.66 3.17 -10.64
CA ASP A 146 -0.20 4.10 -11.66
C ASP A 146 0.46 3.34 -12.81
N ILE A 147 0.18 3.75 -14.06
CA ILE A 147 0.77 3.12 -15.24
C ILE A 147 2.29 3.18 -15.24
N ARG A 148 2.88 4.21 -14.62
CA ARG A 148 4.34 4.36 -14.49
C ARG A 148 4.94 3.20 -13.69
N VAL A 149 4.35 2.88 -12.55
CA VAL A 149 4.83 1.77 -11.71
C VAL A 149 4.51 0.41 -12.32
N ILE A 150 3.36 0.26 -12.97
CA ILE A 150 3.01 -0.98 -13.68
C ILE A 150 4.06 -1.29 -14.76
N ASN A 151 4.45 -0.30 -15.57
CA ASN A 151 5.45 -0.48 -16.59
C ASN A 151 6.84 -0.78 -15.99
N LEU A 152 7.22 -0.08 -14.91
CA LEU A 152 8.46 -0.36 -14.19
C LEU A 152 8.50 -1.80 -13.65
N LEU A 153 7.42 -2.26 -13.04
CA LEU A 153 7.33 -3.64 -12.53
C LEU A 153 7.36 -4.68 -13.65
N LYS A 154 6.71 -4.40 -14.80
CA LYS A 154 6.80 -5.29 -15.97
C LYS A 154 8.25 -5.48 -16.44
N GLU A 155 9.03 -4.40 -16.53
CA GLU A 155 10.43 -4.49 -16.90
C GLU A 155 11.27 -5.20 -15.83
N PHE A 156 11.04 -4.86 -14.56
CA PHE A 156 11.72 -5.53 -13.44
C PHE A 156 11.50 -7.06 -13.47
N TYR A 157 10.26 -7.52 -13.61
CA TYR A 157 9.94 -8.94 -13.62
C TYR A 157 10.35 -9.70 -14.89
N LYS A 158 10.89 -9.05 -15.91
CA LYS A 158 11.57 -9.74 -17.03
C LYS A 158 12.94 -10.30 -16.65
N LEU A 159 13.51 -9.81 -15.56
CA LEU A 159 14.82 -10.23 -15.07
C LEU A 159 14.74 -11.51 -14.20
N TYR A 160 13.52 -11.90 -13.82
CA TYR A 160 13.18 -13.04 -12.97
C TYR A 160 12.05 -13.88 -13.63
#